data_a8afe43678fd4a8c65d0ab0841b798a7
#
_entry.id   a8afe43678fd4a8c65d0ab0841b798a7
#
_cell.length_a   1.000
_cell.length_b   1.000
_cell.length_c   1.000
_cell.angle_alpha   90.00
_cell.angle_beta   90.00
_cell.angle_gamma   90.00
#
_symmetry.space_group_name_H-M   'P 1'
#
loop_
_entity.id
_entity.type
_entity.pdbx_description
1 polymer ?
#
loop_
_entity_poly.entity_id
_entity_poly.type
_entity_poly.pdbx_seq_one_letter_code
_entity_poly.pdbx_strand_id
1 'polypeptide(L)'
;TKEGIKEQLDQYLADGVDHMLALRGDIPLGETTTCGDFDYATDLVKFVRDTYGDKFEIAVAGSPEGHISCRSLESDIAVLKQKQDNGADYIMTQLCWDMEQFKYWLDAIRKAGITMPVDVGVMPILDQAATINMALSRNGCVMDRELSRMISRHWLFPNPFAAKDAEGKPFDVFYDKKVAEFKEEGIEYTVKQIDAYRALGVNGIHLYALNKWKDVSEIIDRSGLCTLV
;
A
#
# COMPACT_ATOMS: atom_id res chain seq x y z
N THR A 1 -15.73 18.17 -9.55
CA THR A 1 -16.77 18.04 -10.58
C THR A 1 -16.25 17.20 -11.75
N LYS A 2 -17.15 16.64 -12.58
CA LYS A 2 -16.78 15.91 -13.80
C LYS A 2 -15.98 16.77 -14.75
N GLU A 3 -16.35 18.03 -14.91
CA GLU A 3 -15.63 18.98 -15.73
C GLU A 3 -14.20 19.21 -15.24
N GLY A 4 -14.01 19.44 -13.95
CA GLY A 4 -12.66 19.64 -13.37
C GLY A 4 -11.77 18.41 -13.47
N ILE A 5 -12.33 17.21 -13.27
CA ILE A 5 -11.58 15.95 -13.50
C ILE A 5 -11.24 15.81 -14.99
N LYS A 6 -12.18 16.14 -15.88
CA LYS A 6 -11.92 16.07 -17.32
C LYS A 6 -10.79 17.00 -17.75
N GLU A 7 -10.81 18.26 -17.30
CA GLU A 7 -9.74 19.23 -17.58
C GLU A 7 -8.38 18.72 -17.10
N GLN A 8 -8.32 18.13 -15.89
CA GLN A 8 -7.07 17.59 -15.34
C GLN A 8 -6.58 16.38 -16.14
N LEU A 9 -7.47 15.48 -16.55
CA LEU A 9 -7.11 14.31 -17.35
C LEU A 9 -6.69 14.69 -18.76
N ASP A 10 -7.33 15.68 -19.38
CA ASP A 10 -6.93 16.23 -20.69
C ASP A 10 -5.49 16.80 -20.62
N GLN A 11 -5.15 17.50 -19.50
CA GLN A 11 -3.79 18.00 -19.28
C GLN A 11 -2.79 16.86 -19.09
N TYR A 12 -3.13 15.84 -18.32
CA TYR A 12 -2.25 14.68 -18.11
C TYR A 12 -1.91 13.98 -19.44
N LEU A 13 -2.91 13.77 -20.29
CA LEU A 13 -2.68 13.20 -21.64
C LEU A 13 -1.80 14.11 -22.49
N ALA A 14 -2.00 15.44 -22.41
CA ALA A 14 -1.15 16.39 -23.14
C ALA A 14 0.31 16.36 -22.66
N ASP A 15 0.53 16.06 -21.38
CA ASP A 15 1.86 15.91 -20.76
C ASP A 15 2.45 14.48 -20.93
N GLY A 16 1.74 13.59 -21.61
CA GLY A 16 2.18 12.21 -21.87
C GLY A 16 1.97 11.24 -20.71
N VAL A 17 1.07 11.56 -19.77
CA VAL A 17 0.70 10.68 -18.65
C VAL A 17 -0.55 9.90 -19.07
N ASP A 18 -0.43 8.58 -19.13
CA ASP A 18 -1.45 7.64 -19.58
C ASP A 18 -1.80 6.54 -18.55
N HIS A 19 -1.17 6.57 -17.36
CA HIS A 19 -1.45 5.67 -16.26
C HIS A 19 -2.01 6.44 -15.07
N MET A 20 -3.05 5.93 -14.44
CA MET A 20 -3.66 6.57 -13.28
C MET A 20 -4.12 5.56 -12.22
N LEU A 21 -4.06 5.96 -10.97
CA LEU A 21 -4.71 5.26 -9.87
C LEU A 21 -6.02 5.97 -9.51
N ALA A 22 -7.15 5.34 -9.82
CA ALA A 22 -8.48 5.88 -9.53
C ALA A 22 -8.83 5.67 -8.04
N LEU A 23 -8.79 6.77 -7.27
CA LEU A 23 -9.11 6.81 -5.84
C LEU A 23 -10.23 7.79 -5.57
N ARG A 24 -11.04 7.48 -4.55
CA ARG A 24 -12.02 8.44 -4.00
C ARG A 24 -11.32 9.52 -3.16
N GLY A 25 -10.21 9.18 -2.52
CA GLY A 25 -9.63 9.97 -1.43
C GLY A 25 -10.39 9.79 -0.10
N ASP A 26 -9.86 10.40 0.93
CA ASP A 26 -10.50 10.42 2.25
C ASP A 26 -11.56 11.51 2.33
N ILE A 27 -12.65 11.21 3.03
CA ILE A 27 -13.66 12.22 3.35
C ILE A 27 -13.07 13.18 4.40
N PRO A 28 -13.08 14.50 4.15
CA PRO A 28 -12.53 15.46 5.09
C PRO A 28 -13.16 15.35 6.49
N LEU A 29 -12.38 15.66 7.51
CA LEU A 29 -12.85 15.60 8.89
C LEU A 29 -14.05 16.55 9.09
N GLY A 30 -15.15 16.03 9.57
CA GLY A 30 -16.41 16.76 9.77
C GLY A 30 -17.39 16.69 8.60
N GLU A 31 -16.99 16.13 7.47
CA GLU A 31 -17.88 15.87 6.33
C GLU A 31 -18.40 14.43 6.34
N THR A 32 -19.52 14.19 5.68
CA THR A 32 -20.14 12.86 5.55
C THR A 32 -20.15 12.36 4.11
N THR A 33 -19.81 13.22 3.15
CA THR A 33 -19.81 12.93 1.71
C THR A 33 -18.59 13.51 1.02
N THR A 34 -18.35 13.11 -0.21
CA THR A 34 -17.27 13.63 -1.06
C THR A 34 -17.53 15.06 -1.54
N CYS A 35 -18.76 15.57 -1.41
CA CYS A 35 -19.21 16.87 -1.90
C CYS A 35 -18.98 17.10 -3.41
N GLY A 36 -18.83 16.04 -4.21
CA GLY A 36 -18.55 16.10 -5.64
C GLY A 36 -19.50 15.23 -6.46
N ASP A 37 -19.15 15.08 -7.74
CA ASP A 37 -19.94 14.28 -8.71
C ASP A 37 -19.62 12.78 -8.67
N PHE A 38 -18.65 12.38 -7.83
CA PHE A 38 -18.19 11.01 -7.66
C PHE A 38 -18.28 10.61 -6.19
N ASP A 39 -19.14 9.68 -5.88
CA ASP A 39 -19.26 9.14 -4.51
C ASP A 39 -18.21 8.05 -4.24
N TYR A 40 -17.82 7.31 -5.27
CA TYR A 40 -16.90 6.18 -5.17
C TYR A 40 -15.89 6.15 -6.32
N ALA A 41 -14.78 5.47 -6.09
CA ALA A 41 -13.78 5.22 -7.13
C ALA A 41 -14.36 4.44 -8.34
N THR A 42 -15.38 3.61 -8.13
CA THR A 42 -16.12 2.91 -9.20
C THR A 42 -16.75 3.87 -10.20
N ASP A 43 -17.26 5.01 -9.72
CA ASP A 43 -17.89 6.03 -10.56
C ASP A 43 -16.83 6.76 -11.40
N LEU A 44 -15.67 7.03 -10.80
CA LEU A 44 -14.53 7.63 -11.50
C LEU A 44 -13.99 6.69 -12.58
N VAL A 45 -13.79 5.40 -12.28
CA VAL A 45 -13.35 4.40 -13.27
C VAL A 45 -14.28 4.38 -14.47
N LYS A 46 -15.59 4.28 -14.21
CA LYS A 46 -16.58 4.29 -15.28
C LYS A 46 -16.55 5.57 -16.11
N PHE A 47 -16.47 6.72 -15.45
CA PHE A 47 -16.41 8.02 -16.14
C PHE A 47 -15.17 8.13 -17.03
N VAL A 48 -14.00 7.71 -16.55
CA VAL A 48 -12.75 7.75 -17.33
C VAL A 48 -12.85 6.81 -18.52
N ARG A 49 -13.33 5.60 -18.34
CA ARG A 49 -13.46 4.62 -19.43
C ARG A 49 -14.47 5.07 -20.47
N ASP A 50 -15.63 5.59 -20.05
CA ASP A 50 -16.66 6.09 -20.97
C ASP A 50 -16.18 7.34 -21.75
N THR A 51 -15.33 8.18 -21.16
CA THR A 51 -14.88 9.45 -21.76
C THR A 51 -13.65 9.28 -22.64
N TYR A 52 -12.72 8.44 -22.24
CA TYR A 52 -11.38 8.34 -22.85
C TYR A 52 -11.09 7.00 -23.54
N GLY A 53 -11.98 6.01 -23.38
CA GLY A 53 -11.70 4.66 -23.88
C GLY A 53 -10.43 4.09 -23.28
N ASP A 54 -9.54 3.60 -24.12
CA ASP A 54 -8.27 2.95 -23.71
C ASP A 54 -7.07 3.92 -23.64
N LYS A 55 -7.32 5.23 -23.55
CA LYS A 55 -6.23 6.22 -23.44
C LYS A 55 -5.54 6.21 -22.10
N PHE A 56 -6.18 5.69 -21.05
CA PHE A 56 -5.61 5.52 -19.73
C PHE A 56 -5.58 4.05 -19.33
N GLU A 57 -4.47 3.60 -18.77
CA GLU A 57 -4.42 2.42 -17.93
C GLU A 57 -4.87 2.79 -16.51
N ILE A 58 -5.94 2.16 -16.03
CA ILE A 58 -6.61 2.53 -14.79
C ILE A 58 -6.31 1.49 -13.71
N ALA A 59 -5.45 1.86 -12.77
CA ALA A 59 -5.27 1.12 -11.52
C ALA A 59 -6.43 1.41 -10.55
N VAL A 60 -6.75 0.42 -9.74
CA VAL A 60 -7.70 0.57 -8.63
C VAL A 60 -7.16 -0.04 -7.34
N ALA A 61 -7.51 0.56 -6.22
CA ALA A 61 -7.10 0.03 -4.92
C ALA A 61 -7.79 -1.31 -4.63
N GLY A 62 -6.98 -2.29 -4.13
CA GLY A 62 -7.42 -3.54 -3.54
C GLY A 62 -6.97 -3.64 -2.09
N SER A 63 -7.79 -4.22 -1.21
CA SER A 63 -7.53 -4.32 0.23
C SER A 63 -7.48 -5.80 0.64
N PRO A 64 -6.28 -6.42 0.73
CA PRO A 64 -6.18 -7.84 1.06
C PRO A 64 -6.78 -8.23 2.42
N GLU A 65 -6.80 -7.30 3.37
CA GLU A 65 -7.39 -7.49 4.69
C GLU A 65 -8.82 -6.94 4.79
N GLY A 66 -9.39 -6.49 3.66
CA GLY A 66 -10.70 -5.86 3.57
C GLY A 66 -10.63 -4.35 3.83
N HIS A 67 -11.37 -3.57 3.04
CA HIS A 67 -11.45 -2.13 3.24
C HIS A 67 -12.23 -1.81 4.52
N ILE A 68 -11.71 -0.90 5.35
CA ILE A 68 -12.28 -0.55 6.67
C ILE A 68 -13.73 -0.06 6.62
N SER A 69 -14.20 0.45 5.47
CA SER A 69 -15.60 0.88 5.29
C SER A 69 -16.49 -0.26 4.79
N CYS A 70 -15.95 -1.42 4.44
CA CYS A 70 -16.74 -2.58 4.01
C CYS A 70 -17.15 -3.42 5.23
N ARG A 71 -18.32 -4.05 5.15
CA ARG A 71 -18.84 -4.88 6.26
C ARG A 71 -18.19 -6.26 6.32
N SER A 72 -17.68 -6.73 5.20
CA SER A 72 -17.02 -8.03 5.07
C SER A 72 -16.06 -8.02 3.87
N LEU A 73 -15.15 -8.99 3.84
CA LEU A 73 -14.24 -9.18 2.71
C LEU A 73 -15.01 -9.50 1.42
N GLU A 74 -16.10 -10.26 1.48
CA GLU A 74 -16.94 -10.57 0.33
C GLU A 74 -17.55 -9.30 -0.27
N SER A 75 -18.00 -8.37 0.56
CA SER A 75 -18.55 -7.09 0.10
C SER A 75 -17.47 -6.22 -0.55
N ASP A 76 -16.25 -6.24 -0.03
CA ASP A 76 -15.12 -5.51 -0.62
C ASP A 76 -14.70 -6.12 -1.98
N ILE A 77 -14.65 -7.46 -2.07
CA ILE A 77 -14.40 -8.17 -3.33
C ILE A 77 -15.48 -7.87 -4.37
N ALA A 78 -16.74 -7.77 -3.97
CA ALA A 78 -17.82 -7.39 -4.88
C ALA A 78 -17.62 -5.97 -5.46
N VAL A 79 -17.16 -5.01 -4.64
CA VAL A 79 -16.79 -3.67 -5.11
C VAL A 79 -15.59 -3.72 -6.06
N LEU A 80 -14.58 -4.54 -5.75
CA LEU A 80 -13.43 -4.72 -6.62
C LEU A 80 -13.82 -5.34 -7.97
N LYS A 81 -14.76 -6.30 -7.98
CA LYS A 81 -15.34 -6.85 -9.20
C LYS A 81 -16.06 -5.78 -10.01
N GLN A 82 -16.84 -4.91 -9.36
CA GLN A 82 -17.49 -3.79 -10.04
C GLN A 82 -16.48 -2.82 -10.68
N LYS A 83 -15.34 -2.57 -10.02
CA LYS A 83 -14.26 -1.76 -10.61
C LYS A 83 -13.72 -2.38 -11.90
N GLN A 84 -13.48 -3.70 -11.91
CA GLN A 84 -13.11 -4.43 -13.13
C GLN A 84 -14.19 -4.30 -14.22
N ASP A 85 -15.45 -4.52 -13.87
CA ASP A 85 -16.56 -4.49 -14.82
C ASP A 85 -16.79 -3.07 -15.38
N ASN A 86 -16.41 -2.04 -14.64
CA ASN A 86 -16.41 -0.64 -15.08
C ASN A 86 -15.19 -0.27 -15.94
N GLY A 87 -14.24 -1.19 -16.14
CA GLY A 87 -13.11 -1.01 -17.05
C GLY A 87 -11.78 -0.65 -16.36
N ALA A 88 -11.57 -1.02 -15.09
CA ALA A 88 -10.24 -0.98 -14.48
C ALA A 88 -9.34 -2.06 -15.11
N ASP A 89 -8.05 -1.75 -15.27
CA ASP A 89 -7.06 -2.60 -15.91
C ASP A 89 -6.27 -3.45 -14.93
N TYR A 90 -5.90 -2.90 -13.77
CA TYR A 90 -5.11 -3.62 -12.77
C TYR A 90 -5.38 -3.17 -11.34
N ILE A 91 -4.95 -3.98 -10.40
CA ILE A 91 -5.12 -3.73 -8.97
C ILE A 91 -3.78 -3.28 -8.40
N MET A 92 -3.77 -2.17 -7.65
CA MET A 92 -2.69 -1.78 -6.76
C MET A 92 -3.16 -2.01 -5.33
N THR A 93 -2.49 -2.91 -4.58
CA THR A 93 -3.00 -3.28 -3.27
C THR A 93 -2.55 -2.32 -2.17
N GLN A 94 -3.35 -2.24 -1.11
CA GLN A 94 -2.86 -1.78 0.19
C GLN A 94 -1.77 -2.76 0.68
N LEU A 95 -0.86 -2.28 1.52
CA LEU A 95 0.12 -3.15 2.15
C LEU A 95 -0.60 -4.25 2.98
N CYS A 96 0.01 -5.43 3.02
CA CYS A 96 -0.46 -6.56 3.81
C CYS A 96 0.76 -7.35 4.29
N TRP A 97 1.00 -7.39 5.59
CA TRP A 97 2.14 -8.14 6.14
C TRP A 97 1.81 -9.61 6.36
N ASP A 98 0.54 -9.96 6.53
CA ASP A 98 0.09 -11.34 6.70
C ASP A 98 -0.03 -12.05 5.33
N MET A 99 0.95 -12.90 5.02
CA MET A 99 1.01 -13.63 3.75
C MET A 99 -0.10 -14.68 3.60
N GLU A 100 -0.61 -15.26 4.69
CA GLU A 100 -1.73 -16.21 4.64
C GLU A 100 -3.02 -15.46 4.29
N GLN A 101 -3.23 -14.29 4.87
CA GLN A 101 -4.36 -13.43 4.54
C GLN A 101 -4.27 -12.93 3.09
N PHE A 102 -3.10 -12.51 2.64
CA PHE A 102 -2.91 -12.09 1.26
C PHE A 102 -3.23 -13.22 0.28
N LYS A 103 -2.72 -14.42 0.54
CA LYS A 103 -3.01 -15.60 -0.28
C LYS A 103 -4.50 -15.92 -0.29
N TYR A 104 -5.16 -15.90 0.87
CA TYR A 104 -6.59 -16.12 0.98
C TYR A 104 -7.38 -15.10 0.13
N TRP A 105 -7.03 -13.82 0.21
CA TRP A 105 -7.64 -12.76 -0.59
C TRP A 105 -7.41 -12.97 -2.09
N LEU A 106 -6.18 -13.30 -2.49
CA LEU A 106 -5.84 -13.54 -3.90
C LEU A 106 -6.67 -14.69 -4.48
N ASP A 107 -6.80 -15.80 -3.75
CA ASP A 107 -7.66 -16.92 -4.14
C ASP A 107 -9.14 -16.51 -4.21
N ALA A 108 -9.61 -15.69 -3.28
CA ALA A 108 -10.99 -15.23 -3.22
C ALA A 108 -11.35 -14.31 -4.39
N ILE A 109 -10.48 -13.35 -4.75
CA ILE A 109 -10.73 -12.47 -5.92
C ILE A 109 -10.75 -13.28 -7.22
N ARG A 110 -9.87 -14.28 -7.37
CA ARG A 110 -9.86 -15.16 -8.56
C ARG A 110 -11.13 -16.01 -8.64
N LYS A 111 -11.63 -16.53 -7.50
CA LYS A 111 -12.94 -17.24 -7.45
C LYS A 111 -14.12 -16.34 -7.79
N ALA A 112 -14.04 -15.04 -7.46
CA ALA A 112 -15.06 -14.05 -7.84
C ALA A 112 -14.98 -13.62 -9.32
N GLY A 113 -14.09 -14.20 -10.11
CA GLY A 113 -13.92 -13.88 -11.54
C GLY A 113 -13.18 -12.58 -11.80
N ILE A 114 -12.39 -12.10 -10.84
CA ILE A 114 -11.50 -10.95 -11.03
C ILE A 114 -10.22 -11.47 -11.67
N THR A 115 -9.91 -10.97 -12.87
CA THR A 115 -8.76 -11.40 -13.68
C THR A 115 -7.66 -10.34 -13.77
N MET A 116 -7.92 -9.12 -13.31
CA MET A 116 -6.96 -8.02 -13.34
C MET A 116 -5.60 -8.45 -12.77
N PRO A 117 -4.48 -8.00 -13.37
CA PRO A 117 -3.16 -8.09 -12.77
C PRO A 117 -3.13 -7.47 -11.37
N VAL A 118 -2.22 -7.95 -10.53
CA VAL A 118 -2.08 -7.46 -9.14
C VAL A 118 -0.66 -6.94 -8.92
N ASP A 119 -0.56 -5.65 -8.64
CA ASP A 119 0.63 -5.00 -8.16
C ASP A 119 0.52 -4.81 -6.65
N VAL A 120 1.46 -5.42 -5.93
CA VAL A 120 1.39 -5.45 -4.47
C VAL A 120 2.08 -4.25 -3.85
N GLY A 121 1.37 -3.54 -3.00
CA GLY A 121 1.92 -2.48 -2.18
C GLY A 121 2.78 -3.05 -1.05
N VAL A 122 4.08 -2.73 -1.04
CA VAL A 122 5.03 -3.14 0.00
C VAL A 122 5.61 -1.92 0.69
N MET A 123 5.44 -1.83 1.99
CA MET A 123 6.08 -0.81 2.82
C MET A 123 7.35 -1.41 3.45
N PRO A 124 8.54 -0.91 3.08
CA PRO A 124 9.79 -1.34 3.70
C PRO A 124 9.81 -1.11 5.22
N ILE A 125 10.23 -2.10 5.97
CA ILE A 125 10.36 -2.02 7.44
C ILE A 125 11.71 -1.40 7.79
N LEU A 126 11.74 -0.08 7.93
CA LEU A 126 12.97 0.70 8.13
C LEU A 126 13.01 1.47 9.46
N ASP A 127 11.84 1.68 10.06
CA ASP A 127 11.67 2.46 11.27
C ASP A 127 10.55 1.86 12.12
N GLN A 128 10.86 1.58 13.39
CA GLN A 128 9.92 0.91 14.30
C GLN A 128 8.66 1.75 14.56
N ALA A 129 8.84 3.04 14.83
CA ALA A 129 7.71 3.92 15.16
C ALA A 129 6.80 4.11 13.94
N ALA A 130 7.38 4.30 12.73
CA ALA A 130 6.63 4.41 11.50
C ALA A 130 5.85 3.11 11.20
N THR A 131 6.44 1.94 11.44
CA THR A 131 5.79 0.64 11.24
C THR A 131 4.61 0.46 12.20
N ILE A 132 4.79 0.78 13.48
CA ILE A 132 3.71 0.71 14.49
C ILE A 132 2.60 1.70 14.15
N ASN A 133 2.95 2.94 13.80
CA ASN A 133 1.96 3.95 13.41
C ASN A 133 1.17 3.53 12.18
N MET A 134 1.81 2.88 11.21
CA MET A 134 1.12 2.34 10.04
C MET A 134 0.12 1.26 10.43
N ALA A 135 0.50 0.31 11.27
CA ALA A 135 -0.38 -0.76 11.74
C ALA A 135 -1.58 -0.24 12.57
N LEU A 136 -1.36 0.82 13.34
CA LEU A 136 -2.40 1.42 14.19
C LEU A 136 -3.21 2.52 13.47
N SER A 137 -2.86 2.85 12.23
CA SER A 137 -3.58 3.83 11.43
C SER A 137 -4.87 3.23 10.83
N ARG A 138 -5.64 4.08 10.14
CA ARG A 138 -6.91 3.69 9.51
C ARG A 138 -6.74 2.88 8.21
N ASN A 139 -5.61 2.22 8.01
CA ASN A 139 -5.30 1.45 6.80
C ASN A 139 -5.91 0.04 6.80
N GLY A 140 -6.27 -0.48 7.96
CA GLY A 140 -6.74 -1.86 8.13
C GLY A 140 -5.63 -2.92 8.05
N CYS A 141 -4.35 -2.51 8.17
CA CYS A 141 -3.22 -3.44 8.09
C CYS A 141 -2.94 -4.08 9.44
N VAL A 142 -2.74 -5.39 9.45
CA VAL A 142 -2.41 -6.16 10.66
C VAL A 142 -0.95 -6.61 10.62
N MET A 143 -0.23 -6.41 11.72
CA MET A 143 1.12 -6.94 11.86
C MET A 143 1.08 -8.46 12.02
N ASP A 144 1.84 -9.16 11.21
CA ASP A 144 2.02 -10.59 11.38
C ASP A 144 2.84 -10.94 12.65
N ARG A 145 2.96 -12.23 12.94
CA ARG A 145 3.67 -12.71 14.13
C ARG A 145 5.16 -12.41 14.07
N GLU A 146 5.80 -12.50 12.89
CA GLU A 146 7.24 -12.30 12.72
C GLU A 146 7.58 -10.83 12.95
N LEU A 147 6.85 -9.91 12.33
CA LEU A 147 6.99 -8.47 12.49
C LEU A 147 6.75 -8.02 13.93
N SER A 148 5.68 -8.54 14.57
CA SER A 148 5.39 -8.23 15.97
C SER A 148 6.51 -8.67 16.92
N ARG A 149 7.11 -9.85 16.68
CA ARG A 149 8.26 -10.35 17.46
C ARG A 149 9.52 -9.54 17.20
N MET A 150 9.78 -9.13 15.97
CA MET A 150 10.92 -8.28 15.64
C MET A 150 10.82 -6.93 16.36
N ILE A 151 9.66 -6.29 16.33
CA ILE A 151 9.39 -5.06 17.08
C ILE A 151 9.64 -5.25 18.59
N SER A 152 9.17 -6.37 19.15
CA SER A 152 9.35 -6.65 20.59
C SER A 152 10.81 -6.91 20.97
N ARG A 153 11.61 -7.56 20.09
CA ARG A 153 13.05 -7.79 20.35
C ARG A 153 13.84 -6.50 20.34
N HIS A 154 13.56 -5.62 19.43
CA HIS A 154 14.28 -4.36 19.23
C HIS A 154 13.61 -3.17 19.89
N TRP A 155 12.81 -3.38 20.94
CA TRP A 155 12.03 -2.33 21.60
C TRP A 155 12.79 -1.00 21.70
N LEU A 156 12.44 -0.04 20.86
CA LEU A 156 13.13 1.24 20.69
C LEU A 156 12.43 2.42 21.40
N PHE A 157 11.30 2.16 22.06
CA PHE A 157 10.63 3.20 22.80
C PHE A 157 11.53 3.67 23.96
N PRO A 158 11.80 4.98 24.04
CA PRO A 158 12.64 5.50 25.10
C PRO A 158 12.03 5.14 26.45
N ASN A 159 12.85 4.61 27.34
CA ASN A 159 12.49 4.51 28.74
C ASN A 159 12.12 5.94 29.21
N PRO A 160 10.87 6.21 29.65
CA PRO A 160 10.47 7.54 30.08
C PRO A 160 11.32 8.06 31.26
N PHE A 161 12.03 7.17 31.92
CA PHE A 161 12.97 7.47 33.02
C PHE A 161 14.45 7.52 32.58
N ALA A 162 14.75 7.29 31.27
CA ALA A 162 16.11 7.42 30.78
C ALA A 162 16.56 8.89 30.83
N ALA A 163 17.81 9.12 31.23
CA ALA A 163 18.42 10.42 31.09
C ALA A 163 18.39 10.87 29.64
N LYS A 164 18.08 12.13 29.42
CA LYS A 164 18.03 12.75 28.08
C LYS A 164 19.25 13.63 27.90
N ASP A 165 19.77 13.70 26.67
CA ASP A 165 20.78 14.69 26.29
C ASP A 165 20.18 16.12 26.22
N ALA A 166 21.02 17.10 25.86
CA ALA A 166 20.62 18.49 25.75
C ALA A 166 19.54 18.75 24.71
N GLU A 167 19.42 17.86 23.69
CA GLU A 167 18.43 17.88 22.61
C GLU A 167 17.16 17.07 22.97
N GLY A 168 17.10 16.52 24.17
CA GLY A 168 15.95 15.74 24.65
C GLY A 168 15.87 14.31 24.15
N LYS A 169 16.94 13.79 23.51
CA LYS A 169 17.04 12.39 23.09
C LYS A 169 17.39 11.50 24.29
N PRO A 170 16.87 10.26 24.33
CA PRO A 170 17.26 9.30 25.35
C PRO A 170 18.76 9.04 25.29
N PHE A 171 19.44 9.17 26.42
CA PHE A 171 20.84 8.81 26.54
C PHE A 171 20.96 7.28 26.71
N ASP A 172 20.80 6.54 25.60
CA ASP A 172 21.05 5.10 25.56
C ASP A 172 22.25 4.86 24.64
N VAL A 173 23.36 4.48 25.22
CA VAL A 173 24.62 4.17 24.49
C VAL A 173 24.42 3.10 23.41
N PHE A 174 23.36 2.27 23.53
CA PHE A 174 23.03 1.21 22.60
C PHE A 174 21.90 1.59 21.64
N TYR A 175 21.32 2.78 21.75
CA TYR A 175 20.14 3.16 20.95
C TYR A 175 20.44 3.12 19.47
N ASP A 176 21.49 3.77 19.00
CA ASP A 176 21.85 3.81 17.60
C ASP A 176 22.16 2.41 17.03
N LYS A 177 22.80 1.55 17.85
CA LYS A 177 23.05 0.16 17.49
C LYS A 177 21.75 -0.61 17.32
N LYS A 178 20.82 -0.49 18.26
CA LYS A 178 19.50 -1.14 18.16
C LYS A 178 18.67 -0.65 16.96
N VAL A 179 18.74 0.65 16.65
CA VAL A 179 18.10 1.22 15.47
C VAL A 179 18.66 0.60 14.20
N ALA A 180 19.99 0.48 14.10
CA ALA A 180 20.64 -0.14 12.96
C ALA A 180 20.31 -1.63 12.82
N GLU A 181 20.29 -2.38 13.94
CA GLU A 181 19.91 -3.80 13.97
C GLU A 181 18.43 -4.00 13.56
N PHE A 182 17.51 -3.16 14.05
CA PHE A 182 16.11 -3.20 13.64
C PHE A 182 15.95 -2.94 12.14
N LYS A 183 16.66 -1.93 11.62
CA LYS A 183 16.61 -1.57 10.20
C LYS A 183 17.11 -2.72 9.33
N GLU A 184 18.23 -3.35 9.69
CA GLU A 184 18.80 -4.46 8.92
C GLU A 184 17.84 -5.66 8.90
N GLU A 185 17.30 -6.06 10.07
CA GLU A 185 16.33 -7.14 10.15
C GLU A 185 15.03 -6.80 9.39
N GLY A 186 14.63 -5.52 9.39
CA GLY A 186 13.48 -5.02 8.64
C GLY A 186 13.68 -5.06 7.13
N ILE A 187 14.88 -4.78 6.64
CA ILE A 187 15.23 -4.96 5.23
C ILE A 187 15.14 -6.44 4.85
N GLU A 188 15.72 -7.34 5.66
CA GLU A 188 15.64 -8.79 5.42
C GLU A 188 14.19 -9.27 5.41
N TYR A 189 13.37 -8.82 6.36
CA TYR A 189 11.93 -9.13 6.39
C TYR A 189 11.24 -8.67 5.12
N THR A 190 11.51 -7.44 4.65
CA THR A 190 10.91 -6.89 3.44
C THR A 190 11.32 -7.68 2.19
N VAL A 191 12.58 -8.08 2.07
CA VAL A 191 13.06 -8.92 0.96
C VAL A 191 12.35 -10.27 0.95
N LYS A 192 12.25 -10.95 2.11
CA LYS A 192 11.51 -12.23 2.23
C LYS A 192 10.03 -12.08 1.84
N GLN A 193 9.41 -10.96 2.21
CA GLN A 193 8.02 -10.67 1.84
C GLN A 193 7.86 -10.49 0.34
N ILE A 194 8.77 -9.77 -0.31
CA ILE A 194 8.81 -9.61 -1.78
C ILE A 194 8.92 -10.98 -2.47
N ASP A 195 9.82 -11.85 -2.00
CA ASP A 195 9.98 -13.20 -2.55
C ASP A 195 8.72 -14.05 -2.35
N ALA A 196 8.05 -13.92 -1.22
CA ALA A 196 6.80 -14.61 -0.97
C ALA A 196 5.68 -14.14 -1.93
N TYR A 197 5.56 -12.85 -2.19
CA TYR A 197 4.63 -12.32 -3.19
C TYR A 197 4.93 -12.83 -4.59
N ARG A 198 6.21 -12.82 -5.00
CA ARG A 198 6.63 -13.37 -6.30
C ARG A 198 6.26 -14.85 -6.44
N ALA A 199 6.43 -15.63 -5.37
CA ALA A 199 6.05 -17.05 -5.35
C ALA A 199 4.53 -17.27 -5.50
N LEU A 200 3.70 -16.30 -5.12
CA LEU A 200 2.25 -16.32 -5.33
C LEU A 200 1.85 -15.89 -6.75
N GLY A 201 2.80 -15.48 -7.59
CA GLY A 201 2.54 -15.11 -8.98
C GLY A 201 1.88 -13.75 -9.15
N VAL A 202 2.16 -12.79 -8.27
CA VAL A 202 1.74 -11.39 -8.47
C VAL A 202 2.47 -10.77 -9.68
N ASN A 203 1.86 -9.76 -10.29
CA ASN A 203 2.35 -9.19 -11.54
C ASN A 203 3.39 -8.10 -11.33
N GLY A 204 3.29 -7.35 -10.22
CA GLY A 204 4.20 -6.27 -9.89
C GLY A 204 4.34 -6.04 -8.40
N ILE A 205 5.38 -5.26 -8.04
CA ILE A 205 5.63 -4.80 -6.67
C ILE A 205 5.70 -3.27 -6.69
N HIS A 206 4.85 -2.63 -5.89
CA HIS A 206 4.85 -1.19 -5.65
C HIS A 206 5.50 -0.89 -4.30
N LEU A 207 6.66 -0.23 -4.28
CA LEU A 207 7.39 0.09 -3.06
C LEU A 207 7.03 1.49 -2.53
N TYR A 208 6.54 1.58 -1.30
CA TYR A 208 6.31 2.85 -0.60
C TYR A 208 7.62 3.44 -0.08
N ALA A 209 8.32 4.19 -0.92
CA ALA A 209 9.67 4.69 -0.63
C ALA A 209 9.74 5.78 0.45
N LEU A 210 8.70 6.60 0.61
CA LEU A 210 8.64 7.71 1.56
C LEU A 210 9.93 8.56 1.59
N ASN A 211 10.51 8.83 0.42
CA ASN A 211 11.78 9.53 0.21
C ASN A 211 13.05 8.83 0.76
N LYS A 212 12.94 7.58 1.21
CA LYS A 212 14.07 6.75 1.68
C LYS A 212 14.71 5.98 0.52
N TRP A 213 15.06 6.66 -0.56
CA TRP A 213 15.49 6.05 -1.81
C TRP A 213 16.71 5.13 -1.67
N LYS A 214 17.69 5.45 -0.78
CA LYS A 214 18.88 4.61 -0.55
C LYS A 214 18.50 3.23 -0.01
N ASP A 215 17.63 3.22 0.99
CA ASP A 215 17.18 1.98 1.63
C ASP A 215 16.32 1.15 0.68
N VAL A 216 15.50 1.83 -0.13
CA VAL A 216 14.67 1.17 -1.15
C VAL A 216 15.54 0.59 -2.26
N SER A 217 16.59 1.30 -2.72
CA SER A 217 17.55 0.75 -3.69
C SER A 217 18.21 -0.52 -3.17
N GLU A 218 18.63 -0.53 -1.90
CA GLU A 218 19.21 -1.72 -1.28
C GLU A 218 18.24 -2.91 -1.26
N ILE A 219 16.95 -2.66 -0.95
CA ILE A 219 15.91 -3.70 -0.99
C ILE A 219 15.71 -4.22 -2.41
N ILE A 220 15.68 -3.34 -3.41
CA ILE A 220 15.57 -3.71 -4.82
C ILE A 220 16.73 -4.61 -5.23
N ASP A 221 17.96 -4.23 -4.89
CA ASP A 221 19.17 -4.99 -5.20
C ASP A 221 19.15 -6.37 -4.52
N ARG A 222 18.86 -6.42 -3.21
CA ARG A 222 18.81 -7.67 -2.43
C ARG A 222 17.69 -8.61 -2.88
N SER A 223 16.54 -8.08 -3.31
CA SER A 223 15.41 -8.88 -3.80
C SER A 223 15.53 -9.28 -5.27
N GLY A 224 16.49 -8.72 -6.00
CA GLY A 224 16.67 -8.99 -7.42
C GLY A 224 15.53 -8.47 -8.30
N LEU A 225 14.78 -7.45 -7.87
CA LEU A 225 13.67 -6.88 -8.65
C LEU A 225 14.14 -6.23 -9.96
N CYS A 226 15.37 -5.71 -10.04
CA CYS A 226 15.93 -5.09 -11.24
C CYS A 226 16.56 -6.07 -12.23
N THR A 227 16.64 -7.36 -11.92
CA THR A 227 17.22 -8.37 -12.82
C THR A 227 16.20 -9.00 -13.77
N LEU A 228 14.98 -8.49 -13.79
CA LEU A 228 13.88 -8.96 -14.63
C LEU A 228 13.78 -8.17 -15.96
N VAL A 229 14.93 -7.88 -16.59
CA VAL A 229 15.01 -7.31 -17.95
C VAL A 229 15.38 -8.39 -18.93
#